data_6695dca6c822ce48a0f05526471f5e5a
#
_entry.id   6695dca6c822ce48a0f05526471f5e5a
#
_cell.length_a   1.000
_cell.length_b   1.000
_cell.length_c   1.000
_cell.angle_alpha   90.00
_cell.angle_beta   90.00
_cell.angle_gamma   90.00
#
_symmetry.space_group_name_H-M   'P 1'
#
loop_
_entity.id
_entity.type
_entity.pdbx_description
1 polymer ?
#
loop_
_entity_poly.entity_id
_entity_poly.type
_entity_poly.pdbx_seq_one_letter_code
_entity_poly.pdbx_strand_id
1 'polypeptide(L)'
;MDILIVEDEKKIAESLKQGLEECGYEVMIAYDGLIGEEMINNHSYNLILLDVNLPGMNGIELCKKVRQKDIKIPILMLTTFGSITDKVNGFDAGADDYLVKPFSFDELIVRIKALIRRTTDSDVPIGNILKFADVEMNLDTKIVTRSNKKIRLTAKEFQLLEYFIKNRKKVLSRAEIGENVWRINFDTQTNTIDVYVNYLRNKIDKGFSQKLIHTQVGFGYVLKENAS
;
A
#
# COMPACT_ATOMS: atom_id res chain seq x y z
N MET A 1 10.37 -18.15 3.76
CA MET A 1 10.63 -16.70 3.57
C MET A 1 11.22 -16.16 4.84
N ASP A 2 12.41 -15.58 4.73
CA ASP A 2 13.29 -15.30 5.86
C ASP A 2 13.15 -13.84 6.29
N ILE A 3 12.74 -13.65 7.53
CA ILE A 3 12.57 -12.34 8.16
C ILE A 3 13.62 -12.19 9.25
N LEU A 4 14.35 -11.07 9.24
CA LEU A 4 15.19 -10.66 10.35
C LEU A 4 14.43 -9.66 11.23
N ILE A 5 14.37 -9.93 12.53
CA ILE A 5 13.91 -8.98 13.55
C ILE A 5 15.15 -8.43 14.26
N VAL A 6 15.28 -7.10 14.31
CA VAL A 6 16.30 -6.40 15.10
C VAL A 6 15.57 -5.61 16.17
N GLU A 7 15.54 -6.14 17.39
CA GLU A 7 14.75 -5.64 18.52
C GLU A 7 15.44 -6.03 19.83
N ASP A 8 15.73 -5.08 20.70
CA ASP A 8 16.47 -5.33 21.96
C ASP A 8 15.57 -5.87 23.08
N GLU A 9 14.27 -5.57 23.04
CA GLU A 9 13.30 -6.10 23.99
C GLU A 9 12.98 -7.58 23.68
N LYS A 10 13.64 -8.51 24.38
CA LYS A 10 13.48 -9.96 24.17
C LYS A 10 12.04 -10.44 24.12
N LYS A 11 11.17 -9.90 25.01
CA LYS A 11 9.75 -10.28 25.04
C LYS A 11 9.00 -9.89 23.76
N ILE A 12 9.30 -8.71 23.23
CA ILE A 12 8.71 -8.22 21.98
C ILE A 12 9.24 -9.04 20.81
N ALA A 13 10.56 -9.21 20.72
CA ALA A 13 11.21 -9.98 19.66
C ALA A 13 10.69 -11.42 19.58
N GLU A 14 10.60 -12.12 20.71
CA GLU A 14 10.12 -13.50 20.78
C GLU A 14 8.61 -13.60 20.45
N SER A 15 7.79 -12.65 20.92
CA SER A 15 6.36 -12.61 20.58
C SER A 15 6.14 -12.38 19.09
N LEU A 16 6.92 -11.47 18.48
CA LEU A 16 6.87 -11.22 17.03
C LEU A 16 7.32 -12.45 16.26
N LYS A 17 8.41 -13.09 16.68
CA LYS A 17 8.92 -14.33 16.09
C LYS A 17 7.84 -15.40 16.08
N GLN A 18 7.28 -15.72 17.26
CA GLN A 18 6.26 -16.75 17.37
C GLN A 18 5.07 -16.47 16.41
N GLY A 19 4.51 -15.27 16.43
CA GLY A 19 3.38 -14.94 15.56
C GLY A 19 3.72 -15.02 14.07
N LEU A 20 4.93 -14.62 13.67
CA LEU A 20 5.38 -14.72 12.29
C LEU A 20 5.66 -16.16 11.85
N GLU A 21 6.22 -17.00 12.74
CA GLU A 21 6.41 -18.43 12.47
C GLU A 21 5.08 -19.16 12.33
N GLU A 22 4.07 -18.82 13.14
CA GLU A 22 2.68 -19.31 12.97
C GLU A 22 2.07 -18.92 11.62
N CYS A 23 2.52 -17.79 11.03
CA CYS A 23 2.15 -17.36 9.67
C CYS A 23 3.00 -18.02 8.57
N GLY A 24 3.94 -18.92 8.89
CA GLY A 24 4.76 -19.66 7.94
C GLY A 24 6.02 -18.93 7.46
N TYR A 25 6.50 -17.92 8.18
CA TYR A 25 7.79 -17.27 7.92
C TYR A 25 8.91 -17.98 8.71
N GLU A 26 10.12 -17.93 8.20
CA GLU A 26 11.34 -18.28 8.95
C GLU A 26 11.90 -17.00 9.57
N VAL A 27 12.14 -17.02 10.90
CA VAL A 27 12.43 -15.78 11.62
C VAL A 27 13.72 -15.91 12.42
N MET A 28 14.64 -14.98 12.18
CA MET A 28 15.87 -14.81 12.97
C MET A 28 15.77 -13.50 13.77
N ILE A 29 16.42 -13.48 14.95
CA ILE A 29 16.43 -12.32 15.86
C ILE A 29 17.85 -11.85 16.08
N ALA A 30 18.06 -10.54 16.01
CA ALA A 30 19.21 -9.82 16.53
C ALA A 30 18.75 -8.91 17.66
N TYR A 31 19.43 -8.92 18.78
CA TYR A 31 19.06 -8.12 19.97
C TYR A 31 19.79 -6.79 20.08
N ASP A 32 20.60 -6.43 19.10
CA ASP A 32 21.24 -5.13 18.96
C ASP A 32 21.57 -4.82 17.50
N GLY A 33 21.89 -3.56 17.22
CA GLY A 33 22.16 -3.11 15.85
C GLY A 33 23.45 -3.65 15.25
N LEU A 34 24.46 -3.98 16.06
CA LEU A 34 25.74 -4.52 15.58
C LEU A 34 25.59 -5.99 15.14
N ILE A 35 24.91 -6.80 15.97
CA ILE A 35 24.55 -8.17 15.60
C ILE A 35 23.64 -8.16 14.36
N GLY A 36 22.67 -7.23 14.30
CA GLY A 36 21.83 -7.04 13.13
C GLY A 36 22.63 -6.74 11.86
N GLU A 37 23.62 -5.85 11.92
CA GLU A 37 24.52 -5.55 10.79
C GLU A 37 25.31 -6.78 10.34
N GLU A 38 25.86 -7.54 11.29
CA GLU A 38 26.61 -8.77 11.00
C GLU A 38 25.72 -9.82 10.32
N MET A 39 24.51 -10.04 10.83
CA MET A 39 23.57 -11.00 10.26
C MET A 39 23.13 -10.60 8.85
N ILE A 40 22.88 -9.31 8.59
CA ILE A 40 22.53 -8.79 7.26
C ILE A 40 23.68 -8.97 6.26
N ASN A 41 24.93 -8.88 6.72
CA ASN A 41 26.08 -9.07 5.84
C ASN A 41 26.33 -10.54 5.49
N ASN A 42 25.96 -11.47 6.36
CA ASN A 42 26.27 -12.89 6.23
C ASN A 42 25.10 -13.72 5.67
N HIS A 43 23.87 -13.19 5.67
CA HIS A 43 22.68 -13.90 5.22
C HIS A 43 21.80 -13.01 4.37
N SER A 44 20.99 -13.64 3.52
CA SER A 44 19.97 -12.94 2.72
C SER A 44 18.62 -13.06 3.40
N TYR A 45 17.91 -11.96 3.51
CA TYR A 45 16.57 -11.88 4.08
C TYR A 45 15.59 -11.33 3.07
N ASN A 46 14.32 -11.69 3.20
CA ASN A 46 13.23 -11.15 2.38
C ASN A 46 12.64 -9.86 2.96
N LEU A 47 12.85 -9.62 4.28
CA LEU A 47 12.40 -8.43 4.98
C LEU A 47 13.16 -8.27 6.31
N ILE A 48 13.38 -7.02 6.72
CA ILE A 48 13.91 -6.67 8.02
C ILE A 48 12.85 -5.89 8.81
N LEU A 49 12.51 -6.37 10.00
CA LEU A 49 11.80 -5.60 11.02
C LEU A 49 12.85 -4.96 11.91
N LEU A 50 12.88 -3.64 11.99
CA LEU A 50 13.98 -2.91 12.62
C LEU A 50 13.46 -1.91 13.64
N ASP A 51 13.74 -2.13 14.92
CA ASP A 51 13.48 -1.09 15.91
C ASP A 51 14.41 0.10 15.71
N VAL A 52 13.86 1.29 15.90
CA VAL A 52 14.63 2.54 15.89
C VAL A 52 15.53 2.64 17.11
N ASN A 53 15.03 2.23 18.28
CA ASN A 53 15.71 2.38 19.58
C ASN A 53 16.52 1.13 19.94
N LEU A 54 17.68 0.97 19.35
CA LEU A 54 18.57 -0.16 19.63
C LEU A 54 19.81 0.31 20.40
N PRO A 55 20.35 -0.53 21.31
CA PRO A 55 21.64 -0.27 21.95
C PRO A 55 22.79 -0.39 20.95
N GLY A 56 23.86 0.35 21.21
CA GLY A 56 25.08 0.32 20.41
C GLY A 56 24.96 1.09 19.09
N MET A 57 24.18 0.57 18.16
CA MET A 57 23.87 1.22 16.88
C MET A 57 22.36 1.34 16.73
N ASN A 58 21.84 2.55 16.60
CA ASN A 58 20.40 2.74 16.44
C ASN A 58 19.90 2.26 15.05
N GLY A 59 18.59 1.95 14.96
CA GLY A 59 18.01 1.38 13.74
C GLY A 59 18.09 2.31 12.52
N ILE A 60 18.07 3.62 12.72
CA ILE A 60 18.22 4.60 11.61
C ILE A 60 19.63 4.50 11.03
N GLU A 61 20.64 4.40 11.87
CA GLU A 61 22.04 4.25 11.45
C GLU A 61 22.25 2.92 10.73
N LEU A 62 21.71 1.82 11.28
CA LEU A 62 21.75 0.52 10.63
C LEU A 62 21.08 0.54 9.26
N CYS A 63 19.90 1.15 9.14
CA CYS A 63 19.21 1.32 7.87
C CYS A 63 20.07 2.05 6.83
N LYS A 64 20.69 3.17 7.20
CA LYS A 64 21.60 3.93 6.32
C LYS A 64 22.77 3.08 5.82
N LYS A 65 23.40 2.31 6.73
CA LYS A 65 24.51 1.40 6.37
C LYS A 65 24.07 0.32 5.40
N VAL A 66 22.88 -0.27 5.60
CA VAL A 66 22.30 -1.26 4.69
C VAL A 66 22.11 -0.67 3.31
N ARG A 67 21.57 0.54 3.22
CA ARG A 67 21.33 1.24 1.93
C ARG A 67 22.62 1.69 1.23
N GLN A 68 23.66 2.08 1.98
CA GLN A 68 24.97 2.43 1.42
C GLN A 68 25.65 1.24 0.72
N LYS A 69 25.32 0.01 1.11
CA LYS A 69 25.81 -1.23 0.46
C LYS A 69 24.94 -1.67 -0.73
N ASP A 70 24.02 -0.82 -1.20
CA ASP A 70 23.03 -1.10 -2.27
C ASP A 70 22.15 -2.35 -2.00
N ILE A 71 21.95 -2.67 -0.72
CA ILE A 71 21.11 -3.79 -0.31
C ILE A 71 19.64 -3.36 -0.38
N LYS A 72 18.88 -4.00 -1.28
CA LYS A 72 17.47 -3.67 -1.57
C LYS A 72 16.44 -4.46 -0.74
N ILE A 73 16.87 -5.06 0.38
CA ILE A 73 15.94 -5.77 1.29
C ILE A 73 14.92 -4.77 1.85
N PRO A 74 13.61 -5.04 1.83
CA PRO A 74 12.63 -4.19 2.46
C PRO A 74 12.89 -4.04 3.96
N ILE A 75 12.81 -2.82 4.45
CA ILE A 75 12.97 -2.49 5.87
C ILE A 75 11.67 -1.86 6.37
N LEU A 76 11.02 -2.52 7.32
CA LEU A 76 9.91 -1.96 8.10
C LEU A 76 10.45 -1.51 9.45
N MET A 77 10.45 -0.19 9.68
CA MET A 77 10.86 0.36 10.96
C MET A 77 9.75 0.27 12.00
N LEU A 78 10.10 -0.22 13.20
CA LEU A 78 9.26 -0.19 14.39
C LEU A 78 9.68 1.01 15.24
N THR A 79 8.77 1.88 15.66
CA THR A 79 9.13 3.11 16.36
C THR A 79 8.10 3.46 17.43
N THR A 80 8.58 3.97 18.56
CA THR A 80 7.74 4.58 19.60
C THR A 80 7.47 6.06 19.32
N PHE A 81 8.16 6.68 18.36
CA PHE A 81 8.04 8.09 18.07
C PHE A 81 6.98 8.36 17.01
N GLY A 82 5.96 9.14 17.40
CA GLY A 82 4.84 9.56 16.54
C GLY A 82 5.05 10.92 15.86
N SER A 83 6.20 11.60 16.06
CA SER A 83 6.40 12.92 15.51
C SER A 83 6.68 12.87 14.00
N ILE A 84 6.23 13.91 13.28
CA ILE A 84 6.43 14.03 11.83
C ILE A 84 7.93 14.12 11.50
N THR A 85 8.73 14.75 12.38
CA THR A 85 10.18 14.90 12.24
C THR A 85 10.92 13.56 12.29
N ASP A 86 10.50 12.64 13.14
CA ASP A 86 11.14 11.32 13.26
C ASP A 86 10.82 10.44 12.05
N LYS A 87 9.61 10.55 11.51
CA LYS A 87 9.23 9.86 10.26
C LYS A 87 10.01 10.39 9.05
N VAL A 88 10.23 11.71 8.97
CA VAL A 88 11.03 12.33 7.89
C VAL A 88 12.49 11.86 7.95
N ASN A 89 13.12 11.91 9.13
CA ASN A 89 14.50 11.45 9.31
C ASN A 89 14.68 9.96 8.96
N GLY A 90 13.67 9.17 9.20
CA GLY A 90 13.71 7.76 8.91
C GLY A 90 13.46 7.43 7.44
N PHE A 91 12.57 8.13 6.72
CA PHE A 91 12.44 8.00 5.27
C PHE A 91 13.72 8.44 4.55
N ASP A 92 14.39 9.49 5.04
CA ASP A 92 15.70 9.91 4.55
C ASP A 92 16.79 8.86 4.81
N ALA A 93 16.60 7.95 5.79
CA ALA A 93 17.48 6.81 6.03
C ALA A 93 17.28 5.66 5.02
N GLY A 94 16.20 5.68 4.22
CA GLY A 94 15.91 4.68 3.20
C GLY A 94 15.03 3.50 3.67
N ALA A 95 14.28 3.66 4.77
CA ALA A 95 13.26 2.68 5.17
C ALA A 95 12.08 2.67 4.17
N ASP A 96 11.45 1.51 3.99
CA ASP A 96 10.36 1.33 3.03
C ASP A 96 8.98 1.58 3.64
N ASP A 97 8.83 1.38 4.96
CA ASP A 97 7.61 1.70 5.72
C ASP A 97 7.91 1.84 7.22
N TYR A 98 6.95 2.38 7.97
CA TYR A 98 7.01 2.63 9.42
C TYR A 98 5.77 2.11 10.12
N LEU A 99 5.98 1.51 11.29
CA LEU A 99 4.91 1.04 12.17
C LEU A 99 5.13 1.59 13.58
N VAL A 100 4.17 2.36 14.07
CA VAL A 100 4.27 3.02 15.38
C VAL A 100 3.80 2.07 16.48
N LYS A 101 4.64 1.88 17.50
CA LYS A 101 4.30 1.13 18.72
C LYS A 101 3.38 1.98 19.63
N PRO A 102 2.31 1.41 20.23
CA PRO A 102 1.87 0.02 20.09
C PRO A 102 1.05 -0.22 18.81
N PHE A 103 1.22 -1.39 18.21
CA PHE A 103 0.52 -1.81 16.99
C PHE A 103 -0.16 -3.17 17.18
N SER A 104 -1.15 -3.47 16.35
CA SER A 104 -1.74 -4.81 16.29
C SER A 104 -0.91 -5.74 15.42
N PHE A 105 -0.92 -7.04 15.73
CA PHE A 105 -0.23 -8.02 14.92
C PHE A 105 -0.81 -8.10 13.49
N ASP A 106 -2.13 -7.90 13.33
CA ASP A 106 -2.77 -7.86 12.02
C ASP A 106 -2.25 -6.69 11.16
N GLU A 107 -2.02 -5.51 11.75
CA GLU A 107 -1.44 -4.37 11.04
C GLU A 107 -0.01 -4.68 10.57
N LEU A 108 0.80 -5.30 11.44
CA LEU A 108 2.16 -5.74 11.10
C LEU A 108 2.14 -6.69 9.89
N ILE A 109 1.29 -7.73 9.92
CA ILE A 109 1.18 -8.72 8.84
C ILE A 109 0.76 -8.09 7.50
N VAL A 110 -0.18 -7.15 7.52
CA VAL A 110 -0.61 -6.44 6.30
C VAL A 110 0.56 -5.67 5.69
N ARG A 111 1.38 -4.99 6.51
CA ARG A 111 2.55 -4.23 6.05
C ARG A 111 3.67 -5.14 5.54
N ILE A 112 3.97 -6.22 6.25
CA ILE A 112 4.94 -7.25 5.82
C ILE A 112 4.58 -7.79 4.45
N LYS A 113 3.32 -8.24 4.26
CA LYS A 113 2.84 -8.75 2.97
C LYS A 113 2.96 -7.71 1.85
N ALA A 114 2.67 -6.44 2.14
CA ALA A 114 2.80 -5.36 1.17
C ALA A 114 4.26 -5.11 0.76
N LEU A 115 5.19 -5.17 1.71
CA LEU A 115 6.63 -4.96 1.46
C LEU A 115 7.26 -6.14 0.70
N ILE A 116 7.04 -7.37 1.15
CA ILE A 116 7.57 -8.57 0.49
C ILE A 116 7.08 -8.64 -0.97
N ARG A 117 5.81 -8.33 -1.21
CA ARG A 117 5.27 -8.31 -2.57
C ARG A 117 6.01 -7.35 -3.50
N ARG A 118 6.51 -6.22 -3.01
CA ARG A 118 7.29 -5.25 -3.81
C ARG A 118 8.65 -5.80 -4.27
N THR A 119 9.22 -6.76 -3.56
CA THR A 119 10.56 -7.31 -3.84
C THR A 119 10.54 -8.61 -4.64
N THR A 120 9.49 -9.41 -4.51
CA THR A 120 9.36 -10.65 -5.29
C THR A 120 8.97 -10.40 -6.74
N ASP A 121 8.53 -9.19 -7.08
CA ASP A 121 8.05 -8.77 -8.40
C ASP A 121 9.13 -8.03 -9.22
N SER A 122 10.36 -8.57 -9.30
CA SER A 122 11.33 -8.02 -10.27
C SER A 122 11.04 -8.41 -11.73
N ASP A 123 9.99 -9.21 -12.01
CA ASP A 123 9.66 -9.57 -13.41
C ASP A 123 8.18 -9.78 -13.74
N VAL A 124 7.26 -9.47 -12.82
CA VAL A 124 5.82 -9.38 -13.18
C VAL A 124 5.17 -8.22 -12.42
N PRO A 125 4.67 -7.19 -13.09
CA PRO A 125 3.90 -6.13 -12.42
C PRO A 125 2.48 -6.64 -12.13
N ILE A 126 2.34 -7.52 -11.12
CA ILE A 126 1.05 -7.77 -10.49
C ILE A 126 1.05 -6.99 -9.16
N GLY A 127 1.23 -5.69 -9.25
CA GLY A 127 0.75 -4.78 -8.23
C GLY A 127 -0.76 -4.98 -8.05
N ASN A 128 -1.35 -4.45 -6.99
CA ASN A 128 -2.81 -4.27 -6.86
C ASN A 128 -3.33 -3.44 -8.05
N ILE A 129 -3.11 -3.95 -9.28
CA ILE A 129 -3.49 -3.31 -10.53
C ILE A 129 -4.88 -3.82 -10.87
N LEU A 130 -5.84 -2.94 -10.76
CA LEU A 130 -7.14 -3.16 -11.33
C LEU A 130 -7.08 -2.78 -12.80
N LYS A 131 -7.53 -3.70 -13.68
CA LYS A 131 -7.62 -3.45 -15.12
C LYS A 131 -9.06 -3.55 -15.58
N PHE A 132 -9.45 -2.60 -16.41
CA PHE A 132 -10.70 -2.63 -17.14
C PHE A 132 -10.54 -1.92 -18.47
N ALA A 133 -10.80 -2.62 -19.57
CA ALA A 133 -10.52 -2.14 -20.94
C ALA A 133 -9.05 -1.68 -21.05
N ASP A 134 -8.83 -0.44 -21.48
CA ASP A 134 -7.52 0.20 -21.60
C ASP A 134 -7.10 1.01 -20.36
N VAL A 135 -7.85 0.89 -19.25
CA VAL A 135 -7.54 1.52 -17.96
C VAL A 135 -6.77 0.56 -17.07
N GLU A 136 -5.64 1.02 -16.57
CA GLU A 136 -4.86 0.35 -15.52
C GLU A 136 -4.76 1.27 -14.32
N MET A 137 -5.05 0.72 -13.14
CA MET A 137 -5.08 1.44 -11.88
C MET A 137 -4.23 0.70 -10.85
N ASN A 138 -3.10 1.27 -10.48
CA ASN A 138 -2.25 0.71 -9.44
C ASN A 138 -2.71 1.22 -8.07
N LEU A 139 -3.20 0.31 -7.23
CA LEU A 139 -3.75 0.65 -5.92
C LEU A 139 -2.69 0.98 -4.88
N ASP A 140 -1.43 0.59 -5.10
CA ASP A 140 -0.33 0.85 -4.18
C ASP A 140 0.27 2.25 -4.47
N THR A 141 0.67 2.49 -5.72
CA THR A 141 1.29 3.77 -6.13
C THR A 141 0.29 4.89 -6.39
N LYS A 142 -1.01 4.58 -6.42
CA LYS A 142 -2.10 5.51 -6.77
C LYS A 142 -1.98 6.09 -8.18
N ILE A 143 -1.24 5.41 -9.05
CA ILE A 143 -1.11 5.80 -10.47
C ILE A 143 -2.23 5.15 -11.27
N VAL A 144 -2.85 5.97 -12.12
CA VAL A 144 -3.84 5.52 -13.09
C VAL A 144 -3.34 5.85 -14.49
N THR A 145 -3.44 4.89 -15.41
CA THR A 145 -3.17 5.09 -16.82
C THR A 145 -4.36 4.65 -17.66
N ARG A 146 -4.55 5.28 -18.79
CA ARG A 146 -5.47 4.83 -19.84
C ARG A 146 -4.81 4.93 -21.21
N SER A 147 -4.79 3.85 -21.97
CA SER A 147 -4.03 3.73 -23.23
C SER A 147 -2.57 4.24 -23.06
N ASN A 148 -1.90 3.83 -21.98
CA ASN A 148 -0.53 4.25 -21.58
C ASN A 148 -0.38 5.75 -21.24
N LYS A 149 -1.45 6.55 -21.21
CA LYS A 149 -1.40 7.95 -20.78
C LYS A 149 -1.72 8.05 -19.29
N LYS A 150 -0.85 8.73 -18.52
CA LYS A 150 -1.06 8.94 -17.09
C LYS A 150 -2.24 9.88 -16.84
N ILE A 151 -3.19 9.46 -16.02
CA ILE A 151 -4.37 10.21 -15.61
C ILE A 151 -4.20 10.68 -14.16
N ARG A 152 -4.32 11.98 -13.93
CA ARG A 152 -4.24 12.55 -12.57
C ARG A 152 -5.62 12.58 -11.93
N LEU A 153 -5.85 11.76 -10.92
CA LEU A 153 -7.07 11.73 -10.14
C LEU A 153 -6.83 12.31 -8.73
N THR A 154 -7.85 12.96 -8.19
CA THR A 154 -7.90 13.25 -6.75
C THR A 154 -8.17 11.98 -5.96
N ALA A 155 -7.96 12.00 -4.64
CA ALA A 155 -8.21 10.83 -3.79
C ALA A 155 -9.64 10.28 -3.91
N LYS A 156 -10.64 11.16 -4.02
CA LYS A 156 -12.06 10.76 -4.18
C LYS A 156 -12.38 10.23 -5.57
N GLU A 157 -11.83 10.81 -6.61
CA GLU A 157 -11.97 10.29 -7.98
C GLU A 157 -11.30 8.92 -8.12
N PHE A 158 -10.14 8.73 -7.45
CA PHE A 158 -9.45 7.45 -7.40
C PHE A 158 -10.31 6.37 -6.72
N GLN A 159 -10.85 6.65 -5.52
CA GLN A 159 -11.76 5.75 -4.80
C GLN A 159 -13.01 5.41 -5.63
N LEU A 160 -13.59 6.40 -6.31
CA LEU A 160 -14.75 6.21 -7.17
C LEU A 160 -14.42 5.29 -8.37
N LEU A 161 -13.28 5.50 -9.04
CA LEU A 161 -12.84 4.65 -10.13
C LEU A 161 -12.56 3.23 -9.65
N GLU A 162 -11.90 3.07 -8.50
CA GLU A 162 -11.65 1.77 -7.87
C GLU A 162 -12.96 1.03 -7.63
N TYR A 163 -13.96 1.70 -7.06
CA TYR A 163 -15.27 1.12 -6.80
C TYR A 163 -15.98 0.70 -8.09
N PHE A 164 -15.91 1.51 -9.14
CA PHE A 164 -16.44 1.16 -10.45
C PHE A 164 -15.76 -0.06 -11.06
N ILE A 165 -14.43 -0.15 -11.03
CA ILE A 165 -13.69 -1.27 -11.62
C ILE A 165 -13.97 -2.57 -10.87
N LYS A 166 -14.06 -2.54 -9.54
CA LYS A 166 -14.42 -3.70 -8.70
C LYS A 166 -15.85 -4.19 -8.97
N ASN A 167 -16.75 -3.29 -9.37
CA ASN A 167 -18.15 -3.58 -9.67
C ASN A 167 -18.49 -3.42 -11.17
N ARG A 168 -17.51 -3.70 -12.05
CA ARG A 168 -17.70 -3.57 -13.49
C ARG A 168 -18.91 -4.33 -14.01
N LYS A 169 -19.60 -3.78 -14.99
CA LYS A 169 -20.82 -4.32 -15.61
C LYS A 169 -22.06 -4.36 -14.69
N LYS A 170 -21.94 -3.97 -13.42
CA LYS A 170 -23.05 -3.83 -12.49
C LYS A 170 -23.54 -2.37 -12.52
N VAL A 171 -24.85 -2.16 -12.53
CA VAL A 171 -25.45 -0.84 -12.31
C VAL A 171 -25.37 -0.51 -10.83
N LEU A 172 -24.74 0.60 -10.50
CA LEU A 172 -24.55 1.08 -9.13
C LEU A 172 -25.46 2.30 -8.91
N SER A 173 -26.31 2.21 -7.91
CA SER A 173 -27.16 3.35 -7.53
C SER A 173 -26.33 4.48 -6.90
N ARG A 174 -26.89 5.68 -6.92
CA ARG A 174 -26.25 6.84 -6.26
C ARG A 174 -26.04 6.59 -4.75
N ALA A 175 -26.99 5.94 -4.11
CA ALA A 175 -26.90 5.58 -2.70
C ALA A 175 -25.76 4.61 -2.43
N GLU A 176 -25.65 3.50 -3.20
CA GLU A 176 -24.55 2.53 -3.08
C GLU A 176 -23.18 3.20 -3.30
N ILE A 177 -23.05 4.08 -4.30
CA ILE A 177 -21.81 4.82 -4.56
C ILE A 177 -21.49 5.74 -3.37
N GLY A 178 -22.49 6.47 -2.86
CA GLY A 178 -22.34 7.37 -1.72
C GLY A 178 -21.88 6.66 -0.47
N GLU A 179 -22.52 5.57 -0.10
CA GLU A 179 -22.20 4.76 1.07
C GLU A 179 -20.76 4.19 0.98
N ASN A 180 -20.41 3.58 -0.15
CA ASN A 180 -19.14 2.86 -0.30
C ASN A 180 -17.92 3.76 -0.53
N VAL A 181 -18.10 4.92 -1.19
CA VAL A 181 -16.99 5.82 -1.52
C VAL A 181 -16.86 6.96 -0.52
N TRP A 182 -17.98 7.46 0.02
CA TRP A 182 -17.97 8.58 0.98
C TRP A 182 -18.23 8.15 2.42
N ARG A 183 -18.70 6.92 2.67
CA ARG A 183 -19.08 6.41 4.00
C ARG A 183 -20.13 7.28 4.70
N ILE A 184 -21.03 7.87 3.95
CA ILE A 184 -22.09 8.74 4.43
C ILE A 184 -23.41 8.14 3.95
N ASN A 185 -24.39 8.00 4.84
CA ASN A 185 -25.78 7.81 4.44
C ASN A 185 -26.24 9.09 3.77
N PHE A 186 -26.20 9.10 2.45
CA PHE A 186 -26.63 10.27 1.66
C PHE A 186 -28.13 10.43 1.76
N ASP A 187 -28.57 11.56 2.29
CA ASP A 187 -29.87 12.11 1.94
C ASP A 187 -29.86 12.39 0.44
N THR A 188 -30.82 11.87 -0.28
CA THR A 188 -30.89 11.78 -1.78
C THR A 188 -30.93 13.13 -2.49
N GLN A 189 -30.79 14.25 -1.76
CA GLN A 189 -30.91 15.63 -2.29
C GLN A 189 -29.58 16.25 -2.76
N THR A 190 -28.43 15.59 -2.63
CA THR A 190 -27.16 16.17 -3.03
C THR A 190 -26.71 15.63 -4.39
N ASN A 191 -26.49 16.51 -5.38
CA ASN A 191 -25.91 16.19 -6.69
C ASN A 191 -24.42 15.79 -6.62
N THR A 192 -23.88 15.53 -5.43
CA THR A 192 -22.45 15.27 -5.21
C THR A 192 -21.93 14.12 -6.06
N ILE A 193 -22.67 13.00 -6.10
CA ILE A 193 -22.26 11.83 -6.88
C ILE A 193 -22.19 12.16 -8.37
N ASP A 194 -23.20 12.87 -8.90
CA ASP A 194 -23.28 13.25 -10.31
C ASP A 194 -22.11 14.18 -10.70
N VAL A 195 -21.74 15.10 -9.82
CA VAL A 195 -20.60 16.00 -9.99
C VAL A 195 -19.29 15.22 -10.06
N TYR A 196 -19.04 14.30 -9.12
CA TYR A 196 -17.81 13.50 -9.12
C TYR A 196 -17.75 12.52 -10.28
N VAL A 197 -18.85 11.91 -10.66
CA VAL A 197 -18.92 11.07 -11.87
C VAL A 197 -18.59 11.92 -13.11
N ASN A 198 -19.08 13.16 -13.18
CA ASN A 198 -18.75 14.05 -14.29
C ASN A 198 -17.27 14.45 -14.30
N TYR A 199 -16.68 14.75 -13.12
CA TYR A 199 -15.24 15.00 -13.02
C TYR A 199 -14.41 13.79 -13.45
N LEU A 200 -14.80 12.60 -13.02
CA LEU A 200 -14.13 11.36 -13.41
C LEU A 200 -14.24 11.11 -14.91
N ARG A 201 -15.43 11.29 -15.52
CA ARG A 201 -15.65 11.19 -16.98
C ARG A 201 -14.76 12.15 -17.76
N ASN A 202 -14.62 13.40 -17.30
CA ASN A 202 -13.77 14.38 -17.95
C ASN A 202 -12.29 13.94 -17.96
N LYS A 203 -11.85 13.12 -17.03
CA LYS A 203 -10.47 12.64 -16.95
C LYS A 203 -10.28 11.26 -17.60
N ILE A 204 -11.25 10.37 -17.44
CA ILE A 204 -11.15 8.99 -17.93
C ILE A 204 -11.70 8.88 -19.36
N ASP A 205 -12.82 9.53 -19.72
CA ASP A 205 -13.49 9.30 -20.97
C ASP A 205 -13.24 10.39 -22.03
N LYS A 206 -12.95 11.63 -21.61
CA LYS A 206 -12.72 12.73 -22.54
C LYS A 206 -11.39 12.56 -23.26
N GLY A 207 -11.43 12.58 -24.60
CA GLY A 207 -10.24 12.40 -25.43
C GLY A 207 -9.91 10.94 -25.77
N PHE A 208 -10.77 10.00 -25.36
CA PHE A 208 -10.70 8.60 -25.75
C PHE A 208 -11.92 8.22 -26.60
N SER A 209 -11.71 7.33 -27.58
CA SER A 209 -12.75 6.91 -28.51
C SER A 209 -13.88 6.15 -27.83
N GLN A 210 -13.51 5.31 -26.84
CA GLN A 210 -14.46 4.50 -26.09
C GLN A 210 -14.77 5.16 -24.74
N LYS A 211 -16.05 5.39 -24.45
CA LYS A 211 -16.51 5.81 -23.14
C LYS A 211 -16.76 4.58 -22.28
N LEU A 212 -16.34 4.61 -21.02
CA LEU A 212 -16.44 3.49 -20.09
C LEU A 212 -17.50 3.72 -19.01
N ILE A 213 -17.73 4.98 -18.60
CA ILE A 213 -18.68 5.30 -17.53
C ILE A 213 -20.01 5.73 -18.16
N HIS A 214 -21.05 4.93 -18.01
CA HIS A 214 -22.37 5.17 -18.60
C HIS A 214 -23.40 5.51 -17.54
N THR A 215 -24.38 6.34 -17.90
CA THR A 215 -25.56 6.60 -17.07
C THR A 215 -26.64 5.59 -17.44
N GLN A 216 -27.17 4.90 -16.44
CA GLN A 216 -28.39 4.11 -16.58
C GLN A 216 -29.53 4.95 -16.01
N VAL A 217 -30.32 5.53 -16.91
CA VAL A 217 -31.37 6.49 -16.54
C VAL A 217 -32.33 5.87 -15.52
N GLY A 218 -32.60 6.59 -14.43
CA GLY A 218 -33.46 6.13 -13.33
C GLY A 218 -32.77 5.20 -12.31
N PHE A 219 -31.61 4.61 -12.64
CA PHE A 219 -30.96 3.60 -11.77
C PHE A 219 -29.60 4.06 -11.22
N GLY A 220 -28.78 4.76 -11.99
CA GLY A 220 -27.45 5.19 -11.54
C GLY A 220 -26.40 5.12 -12.63
N TYR A 221 -25.26 4.51 -12.34
CA TYR A 221 -24.09 4.47 -13.22
C TYR A 221 -23.53 3.06 -13.37
N VAL A 222 -22.90 2.79 -14.51
CA VAL A 222 -22.25 1.51 -14.80
C VAL A 222 -20.93 1.73 -15.51
N LEU A 223 -19.89 1.00 -15.12
CA LEU A 223 -18.65 0.91 -15.87
C LEU A 223 -18.73 -0.30 -16.79
N LYS A 224 -18.74 -0.03 -18.10
CA LYS A 224 -18.81 -1.07 -19.15
C LYS A 224 -18.17 -0.59 -20.45
N GLU A 225 -17.74 -1.52 -21.27
CA GLU A 225 -17.39 -1.27 -22.67
C GLU A 225 -18.67 -1.14 -23.49
N ASN A 226 -18.64 -0.34 -24.54
CA ASN A 226 -19.72 -0.37 -25.53
C ASN A 226 -19.70 -1.76 -26.19
N ALA A 227 -20.86 -2.41 -26.27
CA ALA A 227 -20.99 -3.59 -27.12
C ALA A 227 -20.69 -3.13 -28.57
N SER A 228 -19.75 -3.80 -29.20
CA SER A 228 -19.47 -3.66 -30.63
C SER A 228 -20.66 -4.13 -31.43
#